data_4eb3ac01204de7c64ee6b3a40b3ba473
#
_entry.id   4eb3ac01204de7c64ee6b3a40b3ba473
#
_cell.length_a   1.000
_cell.length_b   1.000
_cell.length_c   1.000
_cell.angle_alpha   90.00
_cell.angle_beta   90.00
_cell.angle_gamma   90.00
#
_symmetry.space_group_name_H-M   'P 1'
#
loop_
_entity.id
_entity.type
_entity.pdbx_description
1 polymer ?
#
loop_
_entity_poly.entity_id
_entity_poly.type
_entity_poly.pdbx_seq_one_letter_code
_entity_poly.pdbx_strand_id
1 'polypeptide(L)'
;MSEIKNYRITSTHLGYEILGIFTFYLHLKGADGVHVSVGGYALDSPDTLSTGTLTKRILTVKGATLIAKILDTVGVANWEELHGQYIRVEDNGLGSYITKFGNLIEDKWIDLDDYFKGDPED
;
A
#
# COMPACT_ATOMS: atom_id res chain seq x y z
N MET A 1 16.85 -8.93 11.51
CA MET A 1 15.80 -9.39 12.41
C MET A 1 14.63 -8.43 12.41
N SER A 2 13.45 -8.93 12.21
CA SER A 2 12.27 -8.06 12.13
C SER A 2 11.68 -7.82 13.51
N GLU A 3 10.95 -6.75 13.61
CA GLU A 3 10.35 -6.30 14.85
C GLU A 3 8.97 -5.73 14.53
N ILE A 4 7.98 -6.05 15.35
CA ILE A 4 6.64 -5.52 15.16
C ILE A 4 6.53 -4.22 15.94
N LYS A 5 6.18 -3.16 15.25
CA LYS A 5 6.05 -1.83 15.84
C LYS A 5 4.73 -1.20 15.46
N ASN A 6 4.23 -0.33 16.32
CA ASN A 6 3.02 0.43 16.06
C ASN A 6 3.39 1.75 15.39
N TYR A 7 2.64 2.07 14.33
CA TYR A 7 2.80 3.33 13.62
C TYR A 7 1.45 3.96 13.43
N ARG A 8 1.44 5.29 13.36
CA ARG A 8 0.22 6.04 13.08
C ARG A 8 0.24 6.48 11.62
N ILE A 9 -0.87 6.33 10.94
CA ILE A 9 -1.01 6.84 9.58
C ILE A 9 -1.24 8.34 9.64
N THR A 10 -0.27 9.12 9.20
CA THR A 10 -0.35 10.57 9.28
C THR A 10 -0.94 11.20 8.02
N SER A 11 -0.78 10.54 6.88
CA SER A 11 -1.39 10.99 5.64
C SER A 11 -1.38 9.84 4.65
N THR A 12 -2.14 9.99 3.58
CA THR A 12 -2.22 8.96 2.54
C THR A 12 -2.20 9.62 1.17
N HIS A 13 -1.90 8.80 0.18
CA HIS A 13 -2.03 9.19 -1.22
C HIS A 13 -2.66 8.02 -1.95
N LEU A 14 -3.62 8.32 -2.80
CA LEU A 14 -4.19 7.34 -3.71
C LEU A 14 -4.48 8.09 -5.00
N GLY A 15 -3.74 7.79 -6.04
CA GLY A 15 -3.89 8.51 -7.29
C GLY A 15 -2.70 8.33 -8.19
N TYR A 16 -2.56 9.22 -9.15
CA TYR A 16 -1.51 9.15 -10.14
C TYR A 16 -0.23 9.80 -9.64
N GLU A 17 0.88 9.15 -9.97
CA GLU A 17 2.20 9.70 -9.75
C GLU A 17 2.72 10.33 -11.01
N ILE A 18 3.92 10.88 -10.93
CA ILE A 18 4.47 11.75 -11.98
C ILE A 18 4.54 11.08 -13.35
N LEU A 19 4.71 9.77 -13.40
CA LEU A 19 4.79 9.03 -14.66
C LEU A 19 3.45 8.43 -15.08
N GLY A 20 2.36 8.87 -14.44
CA GLY A 20 1.05 8.40 -14.79
C GLY A 20 0.66 7.06 -14.18
N ILE A 21 1.48 6.53 -13.30
CA ILE A 21 1.19 5.27 -12.62
C ILE A 21 0.24 5.53 -11.47
N PHE A 22 -0.85 4.76 -11.42
CA PHE A 22 -1.80 4.85 -10.33
C PHE A 22 -1.29 4.03 -9.14
N THR A 23 -1.15 4.67 -8.00
CA THR A 23 -0.55 4.02 -6.85
C THR A 23 -1.10 4.59 -5.55
N PHE A 24 -0.65 4.02 -4.45
CA PHE A 24 -1.01 4.50 -3.13
C PHE A 24 0.23 4.59 -2.25
N TYR A 25 0.13 5.41 -1.22
CA TYR A 25 1.11 5.47 -0.13
C TYR A 25 0.38 5.64 1.18
N LEU A 26 0.90 5.01 2.21
CA LEU A 26 0.54 5.30 3.59
C LEU A 26 1.78 5.90 4.24
N HIS A 27 1.67 7.14 4.68
CA HIS A 27 2.78 7.81 5.36
C HIS A 27 2.60 7.61 6.85
N LEU A 28 3.64 7.12 7.51
CA LEU A 28 3.55 6.62 8.87
C LEU A 28 4.51 7.35 9.78
N LYS A 29 4.12 7.47 11.05
CA LYS A 29 4.99 8.03 12.08
C LYS A 29 4.99 7.11 13.28
N GLY A 30 6.18 6.73 13.72
CA GLY A 30 6.34 5.88 14.89
C GLY A 30 6.39 6.69 16.18
N ALA A 31 6.32 5.98 17.30
CA ALA A 31 6.34 6.61 18.62
C ALA A 31 7.65 7.37 18.89
N ASP A 32 8.71 6.94 18.25
CA ASP A 32 10.03 7.56 18.39
C ASP A 32 10.23 8.74 17.43
N GLY A 33 9.19 9.11 16.69
CA GLY A 33 9.28 10.22 15.76
C GLY A 33 9.80 9.84 14.38
N VAL A 34 10.09 8.59 14.15
CA VAL A 34 10.57 8.13 12.85
C VAL A 34 9.43 8.15 11.84
N HIS A 35 9.70 8.68 10.65
CA HIS A 35 8.75 8.73 9.55
C HIS A 35 9.13 7.69 8.51
N VAL A 36 8.15 6.90 8.09
CA VAL A 36 8.34 5.93 7.02
C VAL A 36 7.12 5.95 6.13
N SER A 37 7.24 5.32 4.97
CA SER A 37 6.11 5.20 4.05
C SER A 37 6.03 3.76 3.58
N VAL A 38 4.81 3.33 3.31
CA VAL A 38 4.57 2.02 2.73
C VAL A 38 3.69 2.22 1.50
N GLY A 39 3.97 1.46 0.44
CA GLY A 39 3.20 1.55 -0.80
C GLY A 39 4.09 1.81 -2.00
N GLY A 40 3.54 2.51 -2.98
CA GLY A 40 4.25 2.82 -4.20
C GLY A 40 4.15 1.75 -5.27
N TYR A 41 3.40 0.69 -5.02
CA TYR A 41 3.19 -0.36 -6.01
C TYR A 41 2.18 0.11 -7.05
N ALA A 42 2.41 -0.26 -8.30
CA ALA A 42 1.47 0.09 -9.36
C ALA A 42 0.17 -0.68 -9.18
N LEU A 43 -0.93 0.06 -9.20
CA LEU A 43 -2.26 -0.52 -9.11
C LEU A 43 -2.89 -0.65 -10.49
N ASP A 44 -2.17 -0.25 -11.52
CA ASP A 44 -2.62 -0.27 -12.89
C ASP A 44 -1.55 -0.89 -13.77
N SER A 45 -1.90 -1.11 -15.02
CA SER A 45 -0.97 -1.67 -16.00
C SER A 45 -1.25 -1.05 -17.37
N PRO A 46 -0.30 -1.14 -18.30
CA PRO A 46 -0.56 -0.67 -19.65
C PRO A 46 -1.74 -1.41 -20.25
N ASP A 47 -2.56 -0.67 -20.98
CA ASP A 47 -3.69 -1.26 -21.69
C ASP A 47 -3.16 -1.98 -22.92
N THR A 48 -3.17 -3.29 -22.88
CA THR A 48 -2.62 -4.11 -23.98
C THR A 48 -3.45 -4.03 -25.24
N LEU A 49 -4.64 -3.47 -25.16
CA LEU A 49 -5.48 -3.29 -26.34
C LEU A 49 -5.25 -1.95 -27.03
N SER A 50 -4.49 -1.07 -26.42
CA SER A 50 -4.16 0.22 -27.02
C SER A 50 -3.23 0.02 -28.21
N THR A 51 -3.45 0.86 -29.21
CA THR A 51 -2.54 0.93 -30.36
C THR A 51 -2.03 2.36 -30.47
N GLY A 52 -0.87 2.51 -31.05
CA GLY A 52 -0.29 3.83 -31.23
C GLY A 52 0.86 4.09 -30.27
N THR A 53 1.32 5.34 -30.27
CA THR A 53 2.49 5.72 -29.50
C THR A 53 2.25 5.91 -28.02
N LEU A 54 1.01 6.22 -27.65
CA LEU A 54 0.66 6.45 -26.25
C LEU A 54 -0.15 5.27 -25.73
N THR A 55 0.42 4.60 -24.76
CA THR A 55 -0.26 3.47 -24.12
C THR A 55 -1.04 3.98 -22.94
N LYS A 56 -2.33 3.74 -22.94
CA LYS A 56 -3.15 4.02 -21.78
C LYS A 56 -2.83 3.06 -20.66
N ARG A 57 -3.08 3.49 -19.45
CA ARG A 57 -2.98 2.62 -18.29
C ARG A 57 -4.37 2.41 -17.72
N ILE A 58 -4.63 1.19 -17.30
CA ILE A 58 -5.92 0.82 -16.73
C ILE A 58 -5.70 0.18 -15.37
N LEU A 59 -6.63 0.43 -14.48
CA LEU A 59 -6.60 -0.16 -13.15
C LEU A 59 -6.79 -1.68 -13.27
N THR A 60 -5.95 -2.44 -12.57
CA THR A 60 -6.08 -3.89 -12.58
C THR A 60 -7.06 -4.32 -11.51
N VAL A 61 -7.63 -5.51 -11.68
CA VAL A 61 -8.48 -6.10 -10.65
C VAL A 61 -7.66 -6.29 -9.37
N LYS A 62 -6.43 -6.74 -9.52
CA LYS A 62 -5.55 -6.96 -8.38
C LYS A 62 -5.27 -5.65 -7.65
N GLY A 63 -5.00 -4.58 -8.39
CA GLY A 63 -4.75 -3.27 -7.80
C GLY A 63 -5.97 -2.74 -7.07
N ALA A 64 -7.14 -2.82 -7.70
CA ALA A 64 -8.37 -2.35 -7.08
C ALA A 64 -8.72 -3.17 -5.83
N THR A 65 -8.51 -4.48 -5.90
CA THR A 65 -8.80 -5.37 -4.78
C THR A 65 -7.92 -5.04 -3.60
N LEU A 66 -6.67 -4.66 -3.85
CA LEU A 66 -5.77 -4.28 -2.76
C LEU A 66 -6.30 -3.10 -1.96
N ILE A 67 -6.91 -2.12 -2.63
CA ILE A 67 -7.46 -0.96 -1.93
C ILE A 67 -8.52 -1.43 -0.91
N ALA A 68 -9.43 -2.29 -1.34
CA ALA A 68 -10.43 -2.83 -0.44
C ALA A 68 -9.79 -3.65 0.69
N LYS A 69 -8.74 -4.38 0.36
CA LYS A 69 -8.04 -5.22 1.32
C LYS A 69 -7.36 -4.38 2.40
N ILE A 70 -6.81 -3.23 2.02
CA ILE A 70 -6.20 -2.31 2.97
C ILE A 70 -7.24 -1.80 3.95
N LEU A 71 -8.41 -1.39 3.46
CA LEU A 71 -9.48 -0.90 4.33
C LEU A 71 -9.93 -1.97 5.30
N ASP A 72 -10.11 -3.18 4.80
CA ASP A 72 -10.52 -4.30 5.65
C ASP A 72 -9.47 -4.64 6.70
N THR A 73 -8.20 -4.60 6.32
CA THR A 73 -7.11 -4.93 7.23
C THR A 73 -7.01 -3.90 8.35
N VAL A 74 -7.09 -2.62 8.02
CA VAL A 74 -7.03 -1.56 9.03
C VAL A 74 -8.32 -1.50 9.84
N GLY A 75 -9.45 -1.84 9.22
CA GLY A 75 -10.74 -1.88 9.91
C GLY A 75 -11.55 -0.62 9.74
N VAL A 76 -11.42 0.02 8.58
CA VAL A 76 -12.20 1.23 8.26
C VAL A 76 -13.00 0.99 6.99
N ALA A 77 -14.01 1.80 6.77
CA ALA A 77 -14.90 1.66 5.62
C ALA A 77 -14.48 2.53 4.44
N ASN A 78 -13.81 3.65 4.71
CA ASN A 78 -13.48 4.62 3.68
C ASN A 78 -12.01 4.97 3.73
N TRP A 79 -11.44 5.31 2.57
CA TRP A 79 -10.03 5.66 2.46
C TRP A 79 -9.66 6.83 3.38
N GLU A 80 -10.54 7.81 3.47
CA GLU A 80 -10.29 9.00 4.28
C GLU A 80 -10.17 8.68 5.76
N GLU A 81 -10.74 7.58 6.19
CA GLU A 81 -10.69 7.15 7.59
C GLU A 81 -9.35 6.55 7.98
N LEU A 82 -8.49 6.25 7.00
CA LEU A 82 -7.15 5.75 7.30
C LEU A 82 -6.32 6.76 8.06
N HIS A 83 -6.52 8.04 7.77
CA HIS A 83 -5.77 9.10 8.43
C HIS A 83 -6.02 9.06 9.94
N GLY A 84 -4.94 8.98 10.69
CA GLY A 84 -5.03 8.95 12.15
C GLY A 84 -5.12 7.56 12.75
N GLN A 85 -5.30 6.53 11.93
CA GLN A 85 -5.37 5.17 12.43
C GLN A 85 -3.99 4.66 12.79
N TYR A 86 -3.93 3.78 13.79
CA TYR A 86 -2.70 3.10 14.15
C TYR A 86 -2.71 1.71 13.53
N ILE A 87 -1.55 1.28 13.07
CA ILE A 87 -1.37 -0.05 12.50
C ILE A 87 -0.10 -0.64 13.06
N ARG A 88 0.03 -1.95 12.91
CA ARG A 88 1.27 -2.64 13.23
C ARG A 88 2.06 -2.82 11.94
N VAL A 89 3.36 -2.74 12.07
CA VAL A 89 4.27 -2.82 10.94
C VAL A 89 5.38 -3.79 11.29
N GLU A 90 5.76 -4.62 10.32
CA GLU A 90 6.96 -5.43 10.47
C GLU A 90 8.14 -4.62 9.99
N ASP A 91 9.00 -4.23 10.91
CA ASP A 91 10.13 -3.35 10.65
C ASP A 91 11.41 -4.20 10.67
N ASN A 92 12.10 -4.22 9.54
CA ASN A 92 13.30 -5.04 9.38
C ASN A 92 14.59 -4.26 9.63
N GLY A 93 14.46 -3.07 10.17
CA GLY A 93 15.63 -2.28 10.54
C GLY A 93 15.84 -1.07 9.66
N LEU A 94 16.81 -0.28 10.02
CA LEU A 94 17.13 0.97 9.35
C LEU A 94 17.46 0.72 7.88
N GLY A 95 16.88 1.50 7.00
CA GLY A 95 17.14 1.39 5.57
C GLY A 95 16.33 0.33 4.86
N SER A 96 15.54 -0.44 5.58
CA SER A 96 14.69 -1.45 4.96
C SER A 96 13.35 -0.85 4.58
N TYR A 97 12.78 -1.35 3.48
CA TYR A 97 11.44 -0.97 3.10
C TYR A 97 10.43 -1.72 3.94
N ILE A 98 9.34 -1.05 4.26
CA ILE A 98 8.23 -1.70 4.94
C ILE A 98 7.31 -2.25 3.89
N THR A 99 7.09 -3.56 3.93
CA THR A 99 6.22 -4.23 2.97
C THR A 99 5.08 -4.97 3.64
N LYS A 100 5.12 -5.11 4.96
CA LYS A 100 4.11 -5.86 5.69
C LYS A 100 3.53 -5.02 6.82
N PHE A 101 2.22 -4.91 6.84
CA PHE A 101 1.53 -4.17 7.89
C PHE A 101 0.21 -4.85 8.19
N GLY A 102 -0.36 -4.52 9.35
CA GLY A 102 -1.58 -5.18 9.77
C GLY A 102 -2.39 -4.36 10.74
N ASN A 103 -3.52 -4.94 11.12
CA ASN A 103 -4.44 -4.36 12.09
C ASN A 103 -3.72 -4.19 13.42
N LEU A 104 -4.09 -3.16 14.15
CA LEU A 104 -3.46 -2.87 15.43
C LEU A 104 -3.69 -4.00 16.45
N ILE A 105 -4.84 -4.64 16.40
CA ILE A 105 -5.25 -5.60 17.41
C ILE A 105 -5.50 -6.98 16.83
N GLU A 106 -6.24 -7.04 15.72
CA GLU A 106 -6.64 -8.32 15.13
C GLU A 106 -5.52 -8.91 14.29
N ASP A 107 -5.55 -10.19 14.10
CA ASP A 107 -4.53 -10.90 13.32
C ASP A 107 -4.89 -10.82 11.83
N LYS A 108 -4.81 -9.63 11.30
CA LYS A 108 -5.05 -9.33 9.88
C LYS A 108 -3.84 -8.60 9.33
N TRP A 109 -3.22 -9.15 8.31
CA TRP A 109 -1.98 -8.62 7.77
C TRP A 109 -1.99 -8.59 6.24
N ILE A 110 -1.25 -7.65 5.68
CA ILE A 110 -0.96 -7.61 4.25
C ILE A 110 0.54 -7.59 4.09
N ASP A 111 1.06 -8.50 3.28
CA ASP A 111 2.44 -8.50 2.84
C ASP A 111 2.42 -8.08 1.37
N LEU A 112 2.83 -6.84 1.11
CA LEU A 112 2.72 -6.27 -0.24
C LEU A 112 3.60 -6.99 -1.25
N ASP A 113 4.81 -7.37 -0.83
CA ASP A 113 5.69 -8.10 -1.73
C ASP A 113 5.06 -9.43 -2.12
N ASP A 114 4.50 -10.13 -1.16
CA ASP A 114 3.87 -11.41 -1.41
C ASP A 114 2.60 -11.23 -2.25
N TYR A 115 1.84 -10.18 -1.97
CA TYR A 115 0.60 -9.90 -2.69
C TYR A 115 0.85 -9.70 -4.18
N PHE A 116 1.91 -8.97 -4.54
CA PHE A 116 2.21 -8.67 -5.93
C PHE A 116 3.12 -9.69 -6.60
N LYS A 117 3.63 -10.64 -5.85
CA LYS A 117 4.51 -11.67 -6.38
C LYS A 117 3.70 -12.72 -7.14
N GLY A 118 4.32 -13.34 -8.11
CA GLY A 118 3.75 -14.51 -8.73
C GLY A 118 2.85 -14.16 -9.89
N ASP A 119 1.57 -14.33 -9.74
CA ASP A 119 0.64 -14.21 -10.85
C ASP A 119 0.65 -12.81 -11.47
N PRO A 120 1.16 -12.67 -12.70
CA PRO A 120 1.20 -11.36 -13.36
C PRO A 120 -0.12 -10.95 -13.98
N GLU A 121 -1.07 -11.84 -13.97
CA GLU A 121 -2.38 -11.57 -14.57
C GLU A 121 -3.21 -10.70 -13.68
N ASP A 122 -3.95 -9.89 -14.21
CA ASP A 122 -4.95 -9.14 -13.46
C ASP A 122 -5.44 -7.96 -14.17
#